data_20b30003b56373c6567640c292b4fb57
#
_entry.id   20b30003b56373c6567640c292b4fb57
#
_cell.length_a   1.000
_cell.length_b   1.000
_cell.length_c   1.000
_cell.angle_alpha   90.00
_cell.angle_beta   90.00
_cell.angle_gamma   90.00
#
_symmetry.space_group_name_H-M   'P 1'
#
loop_
_entity.id
_entity.type
_entity.pdbx_description
1 polymer ?
#
loop_
_entity_poly.entity_id
_entity_poly.type
_entity_poly.pdbx_seq_one_letter_code
_entity_poly.pdbx_strand_id
1 'polypeptide(L)'
;MTGAAAPAGTTDQVGERRTRPRDLIARGLLTLALVALVVWLLLSNVGELSDVVAALENVSLTDAILLVALMLLSQVLIGAQLAATVPGLGLVRALVAVESASVASNVIPGPSGTATRLAVLRSWGFYTEDFARSWLFTSSLTNFTVLAMPALAVVLVAIDNDVPWGVFALAAVALVVCLVAVWIVVRIVRSESFARRAGVLTGRAARWTASVARRRPTDRDFEEATLHFRDDLRTSWKTLGTKVTLAVVGTYVTTGVIFGLSLRSTGLPRDVLGFGAIAVVYTLVRLLTIVNFTPGGVGVTEALYTSALLAATGGDYQSQIVAGVFLFRGVTYAGPILLGGAALLIWRFRRSWRVHPPAEPVGAAAVGAVIADREPPE
;
A
#
# COMPACT_ATOMS: atom_id res chain seq x y z
N MET A 1 -14.63 67.10 12.27
CA MET A 1 -14.90 66.66 10.88
C MET A 1 -13.62 66.20 10.28
N THR A 2 -13.37 64.92 10.25
CA THR A 2 -12.44 64.25 9.30
C THR A 2 -12.65 62.77 9.50
N GLY A 3 -13.35 62.13 8.56
CA GLY A 3 -13.59 60.70 8.52
C GLY A 3 -12.33 59.99 8.03
N ALA A 4 -11.84 59.02 8.80
CA ALA A 4 -10.82 58.10 8.38
C ALA A 4 -11.48 56.88 7.75
N ALA A 5 -11.27 56.71 6.45
CA ALA A 5 -11.65 55.49 5.69
C ALA A 5 -10.78 54.29 6.11
N ALA A 6 -11.42 53.19 6.44
CA ALA A 6 -10.77 51.93 6.67
C ALA A 6 -10.23 51.34 5.34
N PRO A 7 -9.07 50.70 5.31
CA PRO A 7 -8.55 50.05 4.11
C PRO A 7 -9.35 48.76 3.82
N ALA A 8 -9.79 48.64 2.57
CA ALA A 8 -10.44 47.45 2.02
C ALA A 8 -9.47 46.22 2.11
N GLY A 9 -9.97 45.17 2.75
CA GLY A 9 -9.27 43.90 2.83
C GLY A 9 -9.08 43.28 1.44
N THR A 10 -7.85 43.06 1.07
CA THR A 10 -7.46 42.20 -0.06
C THR A 10 -7.81 40.76 0.29
N THR A 11 -8.91 40.27 -0.25
CA THR A 11 -9.17 38.82 -0.31
C THR A 11 -8.15 38.17 -1.24
N ASP A 12 -7.14 37.58 -0.65
CA ASP A 12 -6.25 36.65 -1.35
C ASP A 12 -7.10 35.52 -1.92
N GLN A 13 -7.38 35.58 -3.21
CA GLN A 13 -7.90 34.47 -3.98
C GLN A 13 -6.80 33.44 -4.09
N VAL A 14 -6.87 32.40 -3.24
CA VAL A 14 -6.16 31.14 -3.44
C VAL A 14 -6.68 30.56 -4.75
N GLY A 15 -5.94 30.78 -5.84
CA GLY A 15 -6.26 30.28 -7.17
C GLY A 15 -6.35 28.75 -7.15
N GLU A 16 -7.57 28.22 -7.25
CA GLU A 16 -7.79 26.82 -7.60
C GLU A 16 -7.07 26.54 -8.92
N ARG A 17 -5.92 25.91 -8.88
CA ARG A 17 -5.27 25.34 -10.07
C ARG A 17 -6.15 24.21 -10.61
N ARG A 18 -7.06 24.54 -11.51
CA ARG A 18 -7.77 23.54 -12.32
C ARG A 18 -6.74 22.79 -13.17
N THR A 19 -6.47 21.55 -12.82
CA THR A 19 -5.75 20.61 -13.69
C THR A 19 -6.45 20.57 -15.04
N ARG A 20 -5.72 20.87 -16.10
CA ARG A 20 -6.29 20.91 -17.47
C ARG A 20 -6.76 19.49 -17.83
N PRO A 21 -7.98 19.31 -18.35
CA PRO A 21 -8.49 17.97 -18.70
C PRO A 21 -7.60 17.21 -19.67
N ARG A 22 -6.77 17.92 -20.44
CA ARG A 22 -5.76 17.32 -21.33
C ARG A 22 -4.66 16.57 -20.59
N ASP A 23 -4.23 17.05 -19.42
CA ASP A 23 -3.15 16.42 -18.64
C ASP A 23 -3.67 15.13 -17.95
N LEU A 24 -4.92 15.11 -17.53
CA LEU A 24 -5.58 13.92 -17.02
C LEU A 24 -5.74 12.85 -18.11
N ILE A 25 -6.13 13.26 -19.31
CA ILE A 25 -6.25 12.36 -20.46
C ILE A 25 -4.88 11.84 -20.88
N ALA A 26 -3.86 12.69 -20.96
CA ALA A 26 -2.50 12.29 -21.32
C ALA A 26 -1.91 11.28 -20.31
N ARG A 27 -2.10 11.53 -19.00
CA ARG A 27 -1.70 10.59 -17.93
C ARG A 27 -2.47 9.27 -18.01
N GLY A 28 -3.78 9.32 -18.25
CA GLY A 28 -4.62 8.14 -18.46
C GLY A 28 -4.17 7.31 -19.66
N LEU A 29 -3.88 7.96 -20.79
CA LEU A 29 -3.37 7.30 -21.99
C LEU A 29 -1.97 6.71 -21.77
N LEU A 30 -1.07 7.42 -21.07
CA LEU A 30 0.26 6.91 -20.73
C LEU A 30 0.14 5.66 -19.85
N THR A 31 -0.73 5.69 -18.84
CA THR A 31 -0.99 4.54 -17.97
C THR A 31 -1.55 3.36 -18.77
N LEU A 32 -2.52 3.62 -19.64
CA LEU A 32 -3.09 2.59 -20.51
C LEU A 32 -2.04 2.00 -21.47
N ALA A 33 -1.20 2.85 -22.06
CA ALA A 33 -0.11 2.42 -22.92
C ALA A 33 0.94 1.60 -22.17
N LEU A 34 1.29 1.98 -20.94
CA LEU A 34 2.18 1.23 -20.06
C LEU A 34 1.58 -0.14 -19.70
N VAL A 35 0.31 -0.19 -19.34
CA VAL A 35 -0.40 -1.44 -19.05
C VAL A 35 -0.45 -2.32 -20.31
N ALA A 36 -0.80 -1.75 -21.46
CA ALA A 36 -0.82 -2.48 -22.73
C ALA A 36 0.57 -3.00 -23.12
N LEU A 37 1.64 -2.19 -22.95
CA LEU A 37 3.01 -2.60 -23.19
C LEU A 37 3.42 -3.76 -22.30
N VAL A 38 3.07 -3.70 -21.02
CA VAL A 38 3.38 -4.76 -20.06
C VAL A 38 2.62 -6.04 -20.36
N VAL A 39 1.32 -5.94 -20.65
CA VAL A 39 0.51 -7.08 -21.08
C VAL A 39 1.10 -7.67 -22.36
N TRP A 40 1.50 -6.83 -23.32
CA TRP A 40 2.13 -7.28 -24.55
C TRP A 40 3.49 -7.97 -24.29
N LEU A 41 4.36 -7.39 -23.45
CA LEU A 41 5.64 -8.00 -23.04
C LEU A 41 5.45 -9.34 -22.33
N LEU A 42 4.46 -9.46 -21.46
CA LEU A 42 4.14 -10.71 -20.79
C LEU A 42 3.62 -11.74 -21.78
N LEU A 43 2.71 -11.36 -22.67
CA LEU A 43 2.15 -12.25 -23.68
C LEU A 43 3.16 -12.63 -24.77
N SER A 44 4.09 -11.75 -25.14
CA SER A 44 5.14 -12.04 -26.12
C SER A 44 6.21 -13.02 -25.61
N ASN A 45 6.38 -13.14 -24.28
CA ASN A 45 7.30 -14.09 -23.66
C ASN A 45 6.65 -15.42 -23.24
N VAL A 46 5.31 -15.55 -23.39
CA VAL A 46 4.61 -16.80 -23.15
C VAL A 46 4.53 -17.54 -24.49
N GLY A 47 5.12 -18.73 -24.52
CA GLY A 47 5.29 -19.53 -25.73
C GLY A 47 3.98 -19.83 -26.46
N GLU A 48 2.90 -20.14 -25.74
CA GLU A 48 1.55 -20.23 -26.31
C GLU A 48 0.54 -19.72 -25.27
N LEU A 49 -0.25 -18.72 -25.64
CA LEU A 49 -1.34 -18.19 -24.82
C LEU A 49 -2.37 -19.27 -24.48
N SER A 50 -2.53 -20.26 -25.37
CA SER A 50 -3.35 -21.47 -25.18
C SER A 50 -2.96 -22.23 -23.93
N ASP A 51 -1.66 -22.40 -23.64
CA ASP A 51 -1.19 -23.17 -22.48
C ASP A 51 -1.48 -22.46 -21.14
N VAL A 52 -1.42 -21.13 -21.15
CA VAL A 52 -1.81 -20.32 -19.98
C VAL A 52 -3.32 -20.43 -19.74
N VAL A 53 -4.12 -20.38 -20.80
CA VAL A 53 -5.59 -20.57 -20.72
C VAL A 53 -5.91 -21.96 -20.23
N ALA A 54 -5.27 -23.00 -20.78
CA ALA A 54 -5.44 -24.39 -20.34
C ALA A 54 -5.05 -24.57 -18.86
N ALA A 55 -3.99 -23.91 -18.40
CA ALA A 55 -3.61 -23.93 -16.98
C ALA A 55 -4.66 -23.25 -16.09
N LEU A 56 -5.34 -22.20 -16.58
CA LEU A 56 -6.44 -21.54 -15.85
C LEU A 56 -7.71 -22.42 -15.83
N GLU A 57 -7.95 -23.23 -16.85
CA GLU A 57 -9.06 -24.19 -16.88
C GLU A 57 -8.96 -25.28 -15.82
N ASN A 58 -7.74 -25.55 -15.32
CA ASN A 58 -7.50 -26.51 -14.23
C ASN A 58 -8.01 -25.98 -12.86
N VAL A 59 -8.33 -24.68 -12.75
CA VAL A 59 -8.80 -24.09 -11.50
C VAL A 59 -10.18 -24.64 -11.14
N SER A 60 -10.24 -25.42 -10.07
CA SER A 60 -11.50 -25.98 -9.61
C SER A 60 -12.43 -24.88 -9.04
N LEU A 61 -13.75 -25.14 -9.10
CA LEU A 61 -14.72 -24.23 -8.48
C LEU A 61 -14.46 -24.05 -6.98
N THR A 62 -13.98 -25.09 -6.30
CA THR A 62 -13.61 -25.03 -4.87
C THR A 62 -12.45 -24.05 -4.64
N ASP A 63 -11.40 -24.13 -5.48
CA ASP A 63 -10.27 -23.21 -5.40
C ASP A 63 -10.70 -21.78 -5.67
N ALA A 64 -11.54 -21.56 -6.68
CA ALA A 64 -12.07 -20.23 -6.99
C ALA A 64 -12.86 -19.63 -5.81
N ILE A 65 -13.75 -20.42 -5.20
CA ILE A 65 -14.51 -19.99 -4.00
C ILE A 65 -13.57 -19.68 -2.85
N LEU A 66 -12.57 -20.52 -2.60
CA LEU A 66 -11.60 -20.33 -1.53
C LEU A 66 -10.74 -19.06 -1.75
N LEU A 67 -10.28 -18.83 -2.98
CA LEU A 67 -9.55 -17.63 -3.36
C LEU A 67 -10.36 -16.36 -3.13
N VAL A 68 -11.63 -16.35 -3.52
CA VAL A 68 -12.55 -15.23 -3.29
C VAL A 68 -12.81 -15.04 -1.80
N ALA A 69 -13.03 -16.10 -1.02
CA ALA A 69 -13.24 -16.03 0.41
C ALA A 69 -12.00 -15.45 1.14
N LEU A 70 -10.80 -15.88 0.78
CA LEU A 70 -9.55 -15.35 1.32
C LEU A 70 -9.33 -13.88 0.91
N MET A 71 -9.68 -13.51 -0.31
CA MET A 71 -9.65 -12.11 -0.75
C MET A 71 -10.59 -11.25 0.10
N LEU A 72 -11.84 -11.67 0.29
CA LEU A 72 -12.80 -10.97 1.14
C LEU A 72 -12.29 -10.87 2.59
N LEU A 73 -11.70 -11.94 3.13
CA LEU A 73 -11.08 -11.93 4.46
C LEU A 73 -9.96 -10.87 4.52
N SER A 74 -9.09 -10.80 3.52
CA SER A 74 -8.02 -9.79 3.48
C SER A 74 -8.59 -8.36 3.49
N GLN A 75 -9.67 -8.10 2.75
CA GLN A 75 -10.33 -6.79 2.72
C GLN A 75 -10.99 -6.46 4.07
N VAL A 76 -11.61 -7.44 4.73
CA VAL A 76 -12.17 -7.27 6.09
C VAL A 76 -11.05 -6.93 7.07
N LEU A 77 -9.88 -7.58 6.99
CA LEU A 77 -8.73 -7.27 7.84
C LEU A 77 -8.21 -5.86 7.62
N ILE A 78 -8.13 -5.38 6.36
CA ILE A 78 -7.75 -4.00 6.04
C ILE A 78 -8.79 -3.01 6.57
N GLY A 79 -10.08 -3.31 6.41
CA GLY A 79 -11.17 -2.50 6.99
C GLY A 79 -11.12 -2.44 8.50
N ALA A 80 -10.81 -3.57 9.16
CA ALA A 80 -10.66 -3.66 10.60
C ALA A 80 -9.49 -2.82 11.15
N GLN A 81 -8.38 -2.73 10.41
CA GLN A 81 -7.27 -1.83 10.75
C GLN A 81 -7.73 -0.37 10.82
N LEU A 82 -8.47 0.08 9.80
CA LEU A 82 -8.98 1.45 9.75
C LEU A 82 -10.06 1.69 10.82
N ALA A 83 -10.99 0.76 11.00
CA ALA A 83 -12.04 0.85 12.02
C ALA A 83 -11.47 0.89 13.45
N ALA A 84 -10.38 0.16 13.71
CA ALA A 84 -9.73 0.14 15.02
C ALA A 84 -8.98 1.44 15.32
N THR A 85 -8.46 2.12 14.30
CA THR A 85 -7.55 3.28 14.46
C THR A 85 -8.24 4.63 14.33
N VAL A 86 -9.45 4.69 13.75
CA VAL A 86 -10.26 5.91 13.66
C VAL A 86 -11.41 5.82 14.65
N PRO A 87 -11.42 6.63 15.73
CA PRO A 87 -12.45 6.58 16.76
C PRO A 87 -13.86 6.78 16.20
N GLY A 88 -14.80 5.92 16.58
CA GLY A 88 -16.19 6.02 16.11
C GLY A 88 -16.46 5.51 14.70
N LEU A 89 -15.45 5.04 13.99
CA LEU A 89 -15.62 4.46 12.65
C LEU A 89 -16.01 2.98 12.75
N GLY A 90 -17.25 2.65 12.37
CA GLY A 90 -17.69 1.25 12.30
C GLY A 90 -17.07 0.51 11.10
N LEU A 91 -16.96 -0.83 11.22
CA LEU A 91 -16.33 -1.70 10.22
C LEU A 91 -16.91 -1.51 8.81
N VAL A 92 -18.24 -1.38 8.67
CA VAL A 92 -18.89 -1.23 7.36
C VAL A 92 -18.47 0.09 6.66
N ARG A 93 -18.41 1.20 7.42
CA ARG A 93 -17.92 2.48 6.87
C ARG A 93 -16.41 2.39 6.55
N ALA A 94 -15.65 1.72 7.39
CA ALA A 94 -14.22 1.50 7.15
C ALA A 94 -13.99 0.70 5.86
N LEU A 95 -14.75 -0.38 5.62
CA LEU A 95 -14.70 -1.15 4.38
C LEU A 95 -15.03 -0.27 3.17
N VAL A 96 -16.12 0.50 3.22
CA VAL A 96 -16.47 1.41 2.11
C VAL A 96 -15.37 2.44 1.85
N ALA A 97 -14.73 3.00 2.88
CA ALA A 97 -13.63 3.95 2.72
C ALA A 97 -12.38 3.29 2.11
N VAL A 98 -12.03 2.07 2.56
CA VAL A 98 -10.88 1.31 2.06
C VAL A 98 -11.07 0.91 0.61
N GLU A 99 -12.23 0.32 0.29
CA GLU A 99 -12.51 -0.16 -1.06
C GLU A 99 -12.61 1.00 -2.07
N SER A 100 -13.26 2.11 -1.70
CA SER A 100 -13.29 3.33 -2.52
C SER A 100 -11.88 3.85 -2.83
N ALA A 101 -10.98 3.81 -1.84
CA ALA A 101 -9.59 4.20 -2.01
C ALA A 101 -8.81 3.22 -2.89
N SER A 102 -9.15 1.93 -2.85
CA SER A 102 -8.50 0.90 -3.67
C SER A 102 -8.69 1.14 -5.16
N VAL A 103 -9.90 1.51 -5.60
CA VAL A 103 -10.12 1.91 -7.00
C VAL A 103 -9.24 3.09 -7.39
N ALA A 104 -9.23 4.14 -6.56
CA ALA A 104 -8.47 5.34 -6.87
C ALA A 104 -6.96 5.05 -6.97
N SER A 105 -6.40 4.28 -6.03
CA SER A 105 -4.97 3.93 -6.03
C SER A 105 -4.55 3.02 -7.17
N ASN A 106 -5.47 2.19 -7.68
CA ASN A 106 -5.19 1.26 -8.76
C ASN A 106 -5.36 1.89 -10.15
N VAL A 107 -6.22 2.91 -10.27
CA VAL A 107 -6.52 3.56 -11.56
C VAL A 107 -5.72 4.85 -11.75
N ILE A 108 -5.51 5.62 -10.69
CA ILE A 108 -4.87 6.94 -10.75
C ILE A 108 -3.49 6.88 -10.08
N PRO A 109 -2.40 7.22 -10.77
CA PRO A 109 -1.07 7.28 -10.17
C PRO A 109 -0.99 8.29 -9.02
N GLY A 110 -0.09 8.04 -8.07
CA GLY A 110 0.17 8.95 -6.95
C GLY A 110 -0.66 8.64 -5.69
N PRO A 111 -0.84 9.58 -4.77
CA PRO A 111 -1.49 9.38 -3.48
C PRO A 111 -3.03 9.38 -3.57
N SER A 112 -3.59 9.10 -4.74
CA SER A 112 -5.02 9.14 -5.04
C SER A 112 -5.87 8.30 -4.08
N GLY A 113 -5.43 7.12 -3.71
CA GLY A 113 -6.12 6.26 -2.74
C GLY A 113 -6.19 6.90 -1.35
N THR A 114 -5.08 7.48 -0.88
CA THR A 114 -5.04 8.17 0.42
C THR A 114 -5.94 9.41 0.40
N ALA A 115 -5.91 10.18 -0.67
CA ALA A 115 -6.77 11.37 -0.85
C ALA A 115 -8.26 10.97 -0.91
N THR A 116 -8.61 9.91 -1.64
CA THR A 116 -9.98 9.40 -1.71
C THR A 116 -10.47 8.93 -0.34
N ARG A 117 -9.64 8.18 0.41
CA ARG A 117 -10.00 7.72 1.76
C ARG A 117 -10.25 8.90 2.70
N LEU A 118 -9.38 9.90 2.68
CA LEU A 118 -9.58 11.13 3.45
C LEU A 118 -10.88 11.85 3.05
N ALA A 119 -11.14 12.03 1.75
CA ALA A 119 -12.34 12.68 1.27
C ALA A 119 -13.62 11.94 1.71
N VAL A 120 -13.63 10.61 1.64
CA VAL A 120 -14.75 9.79 2.12
C VAL A 120 -14.96 9.96 3.61
N LEU A 121 -13.92 9.86 4.44
CA LEU A 121 -14.00 10.03 5.89
C LEU A 121 -14.45 11.44 6.29
N ARG A 122 -13.92 12.48 5.65
CA ARG A 122 -14.36 13.86 5.88
C ARG A 122 -15.83 14.08 5.53
N SER A 123 -16.32 13.44 4.47
CA SER A 123 -17.74 13.51 4.10
C SER A 123 -18.68 12.91 5.16
N TRP A 124 -18.14 12.13 6.10
CA TRP A 124 -18.85 11.54 7.23
C TRP A 124 -18.58 12.23 8.56
N GLY A 125 -17.86 13.36 8.55
CA GLY A 125 -17.62 14.18 9.73
C GLY A 125 -16.38 13.76 10.54
N PHE A 126 -15.48 12.93 10.01
CA PHE A 126 -14.21 12.60 10.68
C PHE A 126 -13.16 13.68 10.44
N TYR A 127 -12.30 13.93 11.42
CA TYR A 127 -11.22 14.91 11.32
C TYR A 127 -10.05 14.39 10.49
N THR A 128 -9.37 15.28 9.77
CA THR A 128 -8.15 14.97 9.02
C THR A 128 -7.04 14.45 9.95
N GLU A 129 -6.98 14.97 11.17
CA GLU A 129 -5.99 14.55 12.18
C GLU A 129 -6.17 13.09 12.59
N ASP A 130 -7.40 12.63 12.86
CA ASP A 130 -7.69 11.24 13.18
C ASP A 130 -7.27 10.30 12.05
N PHE A 131 -7.55 10.71 10.81
CA PHE A 131 -7.11 9.97 9.63
C PHE A 131 -5.58 9.94 9.53
N ALA A 132 -4.90 11.07 9.73
CA ALA A 132 -3.46 11.17 9.62
C ALA A 132 -2.75 10.28 10.67
N ARG A 133 -3.20 10.30 11.93
CA ARG A 133 -2.71 9.39 12.97
C ARG A 133 -2.92 7.93 12.60
N SER A 134 -4.13 7.57 12.15
CA SER A 134 -4.45 6.23 11.70
C SER A 134 -3.55 5.78 10.56
N TRP A 135 -3.36 6.64 9.55
CA TRP A 135 -2.54 6.35 8.39
C TRP A 135 -1.06 6.18 8.75
N LEU A 136 -0.50 7.06 9.57
CA LEU A 136 0.89 6.96 10.04
C LEU A 136 1.10 5.67 10.84
N PHE A 137 0.20 5.35 11.75
CA PHE A 137 0.30 4.15 12.59
C PHE A 137 0.20 2.87 11.76
N THR A 138 -0.83 2.74 10.92
CA THR A 138 -1.04 1.56 10.08
C THR A 138 0.05 1.40 9.02
N SER A 139 0.50 2.50 8.38
CA SER A 139 1.58 2.45 7.40
C SER A 139 2.91 2.03 8.03
N SER A 140 3.20 2.50 9.25
CA SER A 140 4.39 2.07 9.98
C SER A 140 4.37 0.57 10.28
N LEU A 141 3.26 0.05 10.80
CA LEU A 141 3.09 -1.38 11.06
C LEU A 141 3.16 -2.22 9.78
N THR A 142 2.56 -1.73 8.70
CA THR A 142 2.62 -2.35 7.37
C THR A 142 4.07 -2.47 6.89
N ASN A 143 4.82 -1.38 6.92
CA ASN A 143 6.22 -1.37 6.48
C ASN A 143 7.10 -2.30 7.35
N PHE A 144 6.91 -2.30 8.68
CA PHE A 144 7.62 -3.24 9.55
C PHE A 144 7.26 -4.69 9.26
N THR A 145 5.97 -4.97 9.02
CA THR A 145 5.53 -6.32 8.65
C THR A 145 6.20 -6.77 7.36
N VAL A 146 6.19 -5.93 6.31
CA VAL A 146 6.83 -6.26 5.03
C VAL A 146 8.34 -6.48 5.17
N LEU A 147 9.01 -5.68 6.01
CA LEU A 147 10.45 -5.88 6.29
C LEU A 147 10.72 -7.16 7.10
N ALA A 148 9.82 -7.55 8.00
CA ALA A 148 9.97 -8.75 8.81
C ALA A 148 9.62 -10.05 8.06
N MET A 149 8.76 -10.00 7.05
CA MET A 149 8.26 -11.19 6.35
C MET A 149 9.33 -12.06 5.71
N PRO A 150 10.38 -11.54 5.03
CA PRO A 150 11.44 -12.38 4.49
C PRO A 150 12.16 -13.19 5.56
N ALA A 151 12.33 -12.64 6.77
CA ALA A 151 12.93 -13.35 7.88
C ALA A 151 12.06 -14.53 8.34
N LEU A 152 10.74 -14.34 8.40
CA LEU A 152 9.79 -15.42 8.71
C LEU A 152 9.79 -16.49 7.62
N ALA A 153 9.87 -16.09 6.35
CA ALA A 153 9.92 -17.01 5.22
C ALA A 153 11.19 -17.88 5.26
N VAL A 154 12.33 -17.32 5.67
CA VAL A 154 13.58 -18.11 5.87
C VAL A 154 13.43 -19.17 6.94
N VAL A 155 12.75 -18.85 8.04
CA VAL A 155 12.47 -19.85 9.09
C VAL A 155 11.63 -21.01 8.52
N LEU A 156 10.63 -20.70 7.68
CA LEU A 156 9.82 -21.73 7.02
C LEU A 156 10.64 -22.59 6.04
N VAL A 157 11.59 -21.98 5.36
CA VAL A 157 12.51 -22.64 4.43
C VAL A 157 13.54 -23.49 5.16
N ALA A 158 14.03 -23.06 6.33
CA ALA A 158 14.96 -23.85 7.13
C ALA A 158 14.37 -25.22 7.59
N ILE A 159 13.04 -25.35 7.49
CA ILE A 159 12.33 -26.60 7.74
C ILE A 159 12.31 -27.49 6.48
N ASP A 160 12.35 -26.88 5.29
CA ASP A 160 12.39 -27.53 3.97
C ASP A 160 13.83 -27.42 3.41
N ASN A 161 14.63 -28.50 3.49
CA ASN A 161 16.09 -28.50 3.30
C ASN A 161 16.63 -28.17 1.89
N ASP A 162 15.80 -27.71 0.94
CA ASP A 162 16.20 -27.60 -0.48
C ASP A 162 16.35 -26.16 -1.01
N VAL A 163 16.80 -25.19 -0.17
CA VAL A 163 16.89 -23.79 -0.61
C VAL A 163 18.31 -23.38 -1.00
N PRO A 164 18.48 -22.73 -2.17
CA PRO A 164 19.78 -22.22 -2.61
C PRO A 164 20.38 -21.21 -1.62
N TRP A 165 21.71 -21.32 -1.35
CA TRP A 165 22.44 -20.45 -0.43
C TRP A 165 22.23 -18.95 -0.67
N GLY A 166 22.06 -18.51 -1.95
CA GLY A 166 21.77 -17.12 -2.29
C GLY A 166 20.48 -16.60 -1.70
N VAL A 167 19.45 -17.43 -1.56
CA VAL A 167 18.17 -17.09 -0.94
C VAL A 167 18.34 -16.88 0.57
N PHE A 168 19.14 -17.73 1.23
CA PHE A 168 19.50 -17.55 2.64
C PHE A 168 20.25 -16.23 2.88
N ALA A 169 21.23 -15.91 2.03
CA ALA A 169 22.00 -14.68 2.14
C ALA A 169 21.09 -13.42 2.00
N LEU A 170 20.20 -13.42 1.00
CA LEU A 170 19.27 -12.32 0.77
C LEU A 170 18.29 -12.15 1.94
N ALA A 171 17.78 -13.24 2.46
CA ALA A 171 16.89 -13.25 3.59
C ALA A 171 17.58 -12.82 4.90
N ALA A 172 18.83 -13.19 5.11
CA ALA A 172 19.65 -12.73 6.24
C ALA A 172 19.88 -11.21 6.16
N VAL A 173 20.16 -10.67 4.97
CA VAL A 173 20.26 -9.24 4.75
C VAL A 173 18.94 -8.55 5.07
N ALA A 174 17.81 -9.07 4.58
CA ALA A 174 16.49 -8.52 4.88
C ALA A 174 16.18 -8.57 6.39
N LEU A 175 16.57 -9.64 7.09
CA LEU A 175 16.44 -9.76 8.53
C LEU A 175 17.26 -8.69 9.27
N VAL A 176 18.52 -8.49 8.88
CA VAL A 176 19.38 -7.45 9.49
C VAL A 176 18.78 -6.07 9.28
N VAL A 177 18.33 -5.76 8.07
CA VAL A 177 17.65 -4.47 7.76
C VAL A 177 16.38 -4.32 8.61
N CYS A 178 15.58 -5.36 8.75
CA CYS A 178 14.39 -5.37 9.59
C CYS A 178 14.76 -5.10 11.07
N LEU A 179 15.73 -5.83 11.63
CA LEU A 179 16.16 -5.67 13.02
C LEU A 179 16.69 -4.26 13.29
N VAL A 180 17.46 -3.70 12.36
CA VAL A 180 17.96 -2.32 12.45
C VAL A 180 16.79 -1.32 12.40
N ALA A 181 15.84 -1.50 11.49
CA ALA A 181 14.66 -0.64 11.39
C ALA A 181 13.80 -0.70 12.67
N VAL A 182 13.53 -1.90 13.18
CA VAL A 182 12.81 -2.10 14.45
C VAL A 182 13.58 -1.46 15.60
N TRP A 183 14.89 -1.67 15.67
CA TRP A 183 15.73 -1.06 16.70
C TRP A 183 15.67 0.47 16.67
N ILE A 184 15.77 1.08 15.48
CA ILE A 184 15.64 2.53 15.31
C ILE A 184 14.30 3.02 15.86
N VAL A 185 13.20 2.37 15.50
CA VAL A 185 11.87 2.79 15.96
C VAL A 185 11.71 2.58 17.46
N VAL A 186 12.15 1.45 18.00
CA VAL A 186 12.15 1.22 19.46
C VAL A 186 12.96 2.30 20.19
N ARG A 187 14.10 2.72 19.61
CA ARG A 187 14.92 3.81 20.17
C ARG A 187 14.23 5.16 20.08
N ILE A 188 13.56 5.47 18.98
CA ILE A 188 12.75 6.69 18.84
C ILE A 188 11.65 6.72 19.90
N VAL A 189 10.91 5.62 20.07
CA VAL A 189 9.80 5.53 21.04
C VAL A 189 10.28 5.61 22.48
N ARG A 190 11.44 4.99 22.81
CA ARG A 190 11.97 4.92 24.18
C ARG A 190 12.78 6.14 24.59
N SER A 191 13.43 6.85 23.66
CA SER A 191 14.37 7.92 23.95
C SER A 191 14.01 9.20 23.20
N GLU A 192 13.62 10.24 23.94
CA GLU A 192 13.31 11.56 23.37
C GLU A 192 14.53 12.19 22.70
N SER A 193 15.71 12.09 23.32
CA SER A 193 16.94 12.63 22.75
C SER A 193 17.31 11.96 21.43
N PHE A 194 17.01 10.64 21.27
CA PHE A 194 17.22 9.94 20.02
C PHE A 194 16.17 10.37 18.97
N ALA A 195 14.91 10.55 19.37
CA ALA A 195 13.84 11.04 18.50
C ALA A 195 14.17 12.43 17.93
N ARG A 196 14.65 13.37 18.77
CA ARG A 196 15.12 14.69 18.35
C ARG A 196 16.27 14.60 17.33
N ARG A 197 17.28 13.76 17.59
CA ARG A 197 18.39 13.55 16.64
C ARG A 197 17.91 12.94 15.32
N ALA A 198 17.00 11.98 15.36
CA ALA A 198 16.40 11.39 14.17
C ALA A 198 15.63 12.44 13.36
N GLY A 199 14.84 13.32 14.01
CA GLY A 199 14.14 14.44 13.38
C GLY A 199 15.08 15.41 12.68
N VAL A 200 16.20 15.78 13.33
CA VAL A 200 17.23 16.64 12.72
C VAL A 200 17.88 15.97 11.50
N LEU A 201 18.18 14.67 11.59
CA LEU A 201 18.80 13.92 10.48
C LEU A 201 17.82 13.79 9.30
N THR A 202 16.55 13.46 9.54
CA THR A 202 15.53 13.39 8.49
C THR A 202 15.29 14.76 7.85
N GLY A 203 15.30 15.83 8.63
CA GLY A 203 15.24 17.20 8.12
C GLY A 203 16.44 17.59 7.25
N ARG A 204 17.65 17.14 7.60
CA ARG A 204 18.86 17.34 6.76
C ARG A 204 18.75 16.54 5.45
N ALA A 205 18.34 15.28 5.53
CA ALA A 205 18.15 14.43 4.35
C ALA A 205 17.08 15.01 3.42
N ALA A 206 15.95 15.48 3.96
CA ALA A 206 14.87 16.11 3.19
C ALA A 206 15.35 17.39 2.49
N ARG A 207 16.13 18.24 3.16
CA ARG A 207 16.72 19.44 2.54
C ARG A 207 17.73 19.09 1.45
N TRP A 208 18.55 18.06 1.68
CA TRP A 208 19.51 17.59 0.67
C TRP A 208 18.79 17.04 -0.58
N THR A 209 17.77 16.20 -0.40
CA THR A 209 16.98 15.68 -1.53
C THR A 209 16.24 16.79 -2.27
N ALA A 210 15.68 17.78 -1.55
CA ALA A 210 15.06 18.96 -2.17
C ALA A 210 16.06 19.77 -3.00
N SER A 211 17.30 19.94 -2.51
CA SER A 211 18.35 20.65 -3.23
C SER A 211 18.77 19.92 -4.51
N VAL A 212 18.93 18.58 -4.44
CA VAL A 212 19.24 17.74 -5.61
C VAL A 212 18.11 17.78 -6.64
N ALA A 213 16.86 17.74 -6.17
CA ALA A 213 15.67 17.82 -7.02
C ALA A 213 15.32 19.25 -7.48
N ARG A 214 16.14 20.27 -7.13
CA ARG A 214 15.89 21.70 -7.40
C ARG A 214 14.51 22.18 -6.94
N ARG A 215 13.99 21.61 -5.84
CA ARG A 215 12.73 21.99 -5.20
C ARG A 215 12.98 22.91 -4.03
N ARG A 216 11.98 23.75 -3.69
CA ARG A 216 12.07 24.58 -2.47
C ARG A 216 12.06 23.66 -1.25
N PRO A 217 12.98 23.87 -0.27
CA PRO A 217 12.96 23.11 0.98
C PRO A 217 11.64 23.40 1.73
N THR A 218 11.09 22.37 2.32
CA THR A 218 9.87 22.50 3.15
C THR A 218 10.27 23.10 4.51
N ASP A 219 9.61 24.17 4.93
CA ASP A 219 9.79 24.84 6.25
C ASP A 219 9.17 24.03 7.40
N ARG A 220 9.30 22.71 7.38
CA ARG A 220 8.77 21.83 8.41
C ARG A 220 9.77 21.65 9.52
N ASP A 221 9.31 21.76 10.74
CA ASP A 221 10.04 21.29 11.91
C ASP A 221 9.94 19.75 11.98
N PHE A 222 10.95 19.08 11.38
CA PHE A 222 11.04 17.62 11.40
C PHE A 222 11.32 17.07 12.80
N GLU A 223 11.86 17.89 13.71
CA GLU A 223 12.07 17.51 15.09
C GLU A 223 10.74 17.41 15.82
N GLU A 224 9.89 18.44 15.74
CA GLU A 224 8.55 18.46 16.32
C GLU A 224 7.66 17.35 15.74
N ALA A 225 7.69 17.18 14.41
CA ALA A 225 6.95 16.10 13.75
C ALA A 225 7.37 14.70 14.23
N THR A 226 8.67 14.48 14.51
CA THR A 226 9.16 13.20 15.02
C THR A 226 8.76 12.98 16.48
N LEU A 227 8.70 14.02 17.30
CA LEU A 227 8.23 13.92 18.69
C LEU A 227 6.72 13.64 18.74
N HIS A 228 5.92 14.32 17.95
CA HIS A 228 4.48 14.03 17.82
C HIS A 228 4.25 12.59 17.36
N PHE A 229 4.97 12.15 16.31
CA PHE A 229 4.90 10.77 15.84
C PHE A 229 5.23 9.74 16.94
N ARG A 230 6.27 10.02 17.74
CA ARG A 230 6.65 9.18 18.89
C ARG A 230 5.51 9.03 19.90
N ASP A 231 4.90 10.14 20.28
CA ASP A 231 3.87 10.15 21.33
C ASP A 231 2.57 9.53 20.83
N ASP A 232 2.20 9.77 19.60
CA ASP A 232 1.09 9.11 18.90
C ASP A 232 1.30 7.59 18.80
N LEU A 233 2.50 7.17 18.40
CA LEU A 233 2.85 5.75 18.29
C LEU A 233 2.78 5.06 19.66
N ARG A 234 3.30 5.69 20.71
CA ARG A 234 3.30 5.15 22.07
C ARG A 234 1.90 4.99 22.63
N THR A 235 1.04 5.97 22.40
CA THR A 235 -0.36 5.96 22.87
C THR A 235 -1.17 4.92 22.11
N SER A 236 -1.09 4.92 20.77
CA SER A 236 -1.80 3.98 19.91
C SER A 236 -1.34 2.54 20.12
N TRP A 237 -0.04 2.32 20.36
CA TRP A 237 0.50 0.98 20.62
C TRP A 237 -0.07 0.35 21.88
N LYS A 238 -0.17 1.10 22.97
CA LYS A 238 -0.70 0.59 24.25
C LYS A 238 -2.15 0.13 24.15
N THR A 239 -2.95 0.80 23.34
CA THR A 239 -4.40 0.56 23.26
C THR A 239 -4.79 -0.37 22.11
N LEU A 240 -4.16 -0.26 20.98
CA LEU A 240 -4.57 -0.88 19.71
C LEU A 240 -3.49 -1.73 19.04
N GLY A 241 -2.23 -1.62 19.52
CA GLY A 241 -1.06 -2.17 18.83
C GLY A 241 -1.21 -3.65 18.48
N THR A 242 -1.60 -4.49 19.44
CA THR A 242 -1.76 -5.94 19.20
C THR A 242 -2.86 -6.23 18.17
N LYS A 243 -4.03 -5.60 18.29
CA LYS A 243 -5.16 -5.85 17.37
C LYS A 243 -4.83 -5.45 15.95
N VAL A 244 -4.26 -4.25 15.78
CA VAL A 244 -3.88 -3.73 14.45
C VAL A 244 -2.72 -4.53 13.86
N THR A 245 -1.73 -4.92 14.67
CA THR A 245 -0.62 -5.78 14.21
C THR A 245 -1.14 -7.13 13.72
N LEU A 246 -2.02 -7.78 14.49
CA LEU A 246 -2.62 -9.04 14.07
C LEU A 246 -3.42 -8.90 12.77
N ALA A 247 -4.16 -7.80 12.60
CA ALA A 247 -4.89 -7.54 11.37
C ALA A 247 -3.95 -7.27 10.18
N VAL A 248 -2.84 -6.53 10.39
CA VAL A 248 -1.81 -6.29 9.35
C VAL A 248 -1.12 -7.61 8.97
N VAL A 249 -0.60 -8.36 9.94
CA VAL A 249 0.05 -9.66 9.69
C VAL A 249 -0.94 -10.61 9.03
N GLY A 250 -2.17 -10.69 9.53
CA GLY A 250 -3.23 -11.51 8.96
C GLY A 250 -3.51 -11.18 7.49
N THR A 251 -3.52 -9.89 7.12
CA THR A 251 -3.67 -9.46 5.72
C THR A 251 -2.56 -10.02 4.84
N TYR A 252 -1.30 -9.90 5.29
CA TYR A 252 -0.16 -10.38 4.51
C TYR A 252 -0.10 -11.90 4.42
N VAL A 253 -0.36 -12.61 5.53
CA VAL A 253 -0.45 -14.08 5.55
C VAL A 253 -1.55 -14.55 4.61
N THR A 254 -2.75 -13.97 4.71
CA THR A 254 -3.88 -14.31 3.83
C THR A 254 -3.52 -14.08 2.36
N THR A 255 -2.87 -12.96 2.03
CA THR A 255 -2.45 -12.68 0.65
C THR A 255 -1.36 -13.63 0.18
N GLY A 256 -0.44 -14.05 1.05
CA GLY A 256 0.56 -15.08 0.76
C GLY A 256 -0.08 -16.45 0.50
N VAL A 257 -1.11 -16.81 1.28
CA VAL A 257 -1.89 -18.03 1.06
C VAL A 257 -2.63 -17.98 -0.30
N ILE A 258 -3.24 -16.83 -0.65
CA ILE A 258 -3.83 -16.63 -1.99
C ILE A 258 -2.78 -16.86 -3.08
N PHE A 259 -1.56 -16.33 -2.90
CA PHE A 259 -0.47 -16.52 -3.87
C PHE A 259 -0.12 -18.00 -4.05
N GLY A 260 0.15 -18.70 -2.94
CA GLY A 260 0.45 -20.13 -2.97
C GLY A 260 -0.67 -20.99 -3.54
N LEU A 261 -1.92 -20.71 -3.16
CA LEU A 261 -3.09 -21.42 -3.68
C LEU A 261 -3.27 -21.16 -5.19
N SER A 262 -3.10 -19.92 -5.66
CA SER A 262 -3.20 -19.61 -7.09
C SER A 262 -2.19 -20.42 -7.93
N LEU A 263 -0.95 -20.59 -7.46
CA LEU A 263 0.04 -21.40 -8.13
C LEU A 263 -0.32 -22.90 -8.11
N ARG A 264 -0.91 -23.41 -7.02
CA ARG A 264 -1.34 -24.81 -6.93
C ARG A 264 -2.54 -25.11 -7.82
N SER A 265 -3.51 -24.18 -7.84
CA SER A 265 -4.71 -24.32 -8.65
C SER A 265 -4.43 -24.36 -10.16
N THR A 266 -3.32 -23.76 -10.61
CA THR A 266 -2.88 -23.83 -12.02
C THR A 266 -1.97 -25.01 -12.33
N GLY A 267 -1.79 -25.93 -11.39
CA GLY A 267 -1.09 -27.20 -11.61
C GLY A 267 0.41 -27.19 -11.28
N LEU A 268 0.93 -26.20 -10.55
CA LEU A 268 2.34 -26.26 -10.08
C LEU A 268 2.49 -27.33 -8.99
N PRO A 269 3.31 -28.42 -9.20
CA PRO A 269 3.42 -29.52 -8.26
C PRO A 269 4.12 -29.10 -6.94
N ARG A 270 3.83 -29.84 -5.86
CA ARG A 270 4.40 -29.55 -4.53
C ARG A 270 5.86 -30.00 -4.40
N ASP A 271 6.24 -31.03 -5.10
CA ASP A 271 7.58 -31.58 -5.17
C ASP A 271 8.56 -30.71 -5.97
N VAL A 272 8.06 -29.89 -6.90
CA VAL A 272 8.85 -28.94 -7.69
C VAL A 272 9.17 -27.68 -6.88
N LEU A 273 8.19 -27.13 -6.18
CA LEU A 273 8.36 -25.92 -5.38
C LEU A 273 7.58 -26.03 -4.07
N GLY A 274 8.28 -26.15 -2.95
CA GLY A 274 7.70 -26.24 -1.61
C GLY A 274 6.98 -24.96 -1.18
N PHE A 275 6.16 -25.02 -0.15
CA PHE A 275 5.46 -23.83 0.39
C PHE A 275 6.44 -22.79 0.93
N GLY A 276 7.57 -23.23 1.52
CA GLY A 276 8.61 -22.33 2.01
C GLY A 276 9.21 -21.48 0.89
N ALA A 277 9.56 -22.10 -0.25
CA ALA A 277 10.12 -21.39 -1.40
C ALA A 277 9.11 -20.39 -2.00
N ILE A 278 7.83 -20.78 -2.10
CA ILE A 278 6.76 -19.86 -2.54
C ILE A 278 6.65 -18.66 -1.58
N ALA A 279 6.70 -18.89 -0.26
CA ALA A 279 6.64 -17.85 0.75
C ALA A 279 7.85 -16.89 0.66
N VAL A 280 9.04 -17.42 0.39
CA VAL A 280 10.25 -16.60 0.16
C VAL A 280 10.07 -15.71 -1.07
N VAL A 281 9.67 -16.28 -2.21
CA VAL A 281 9.43 -15.50 -3.43
C VAL A 281 8.37 -14.42 -3.18
N TYR A 282 7.25 -14.79 -2.54
CA TYR A 282 6.20 -13.84 -2.20
C TYR A 282 6.72 -12.67 -1.36
N THR A 283 7.43 -12.95 -0.28
CA THR A 283 7.88 -11.93 0.67
C THR A 283 8.98 -11.04 0.10
N LEU A 284 9.92 -11.60 -0.68
CA LEU A 284 10.97 -10.84 -1.35
C LEU A 284 10.41 -9.90 -2.42
N VAL A 285 9.50 -10.37 -3.26
CA VAL A 285 8.86 -9.51 -4.27
C VAL A 285 8.03 -8.42 -3.58
N ARG A 286 7.32 -8.74 -2.49
CA ARG A 286 6.60 -7.72 -1.70
C ARG A 286 7.55 -6.68 -1.11
N LEU A 287 8.73 -7.06 -0.66
CA LEU A 287 9.76 -6.14 -0.18
C LEU A 287 10.26 -5.21 -1.31
N LEU A 288 10.55 -5.76 -2.48
CA LEU A 288 11.00 -4.99 -3.65
C LEU A 288 9.92 -4.04 -4.17
N THR A 289 8.65 -4.38 -4.00
CA THR A 289 7.50 -3.58 -4.46
C THR A 289 6.93 -2.65 -3.39
N ILE A 290 7.65 -2.39 -2.28
CA ILE A 290 7.28 -1.34 -1.30
C ILE A 290 7.14 0.02 -2.00
N VAL A 291 8.03 0.31 -2.96
CA VAL A 291 7.95 1.50 -3.80
C VAL A 291 7.31 1.12 -5.13
N ASN A 292 6.04 1.47 -5.29
CA ASN A 292 5.32 1.24 -6.53
C ASN A 292 5.69 2.32 -7.57
N PHE A 293 6.37 1.91 -8.64
CA PHE A 293 6.71 2.79 -9.77
C PHE A 293 5.56 2.90 -10.78
N THR A 294 4.67 1.91 -10.80
CA THR A 294 3.51 1.87 -11.69
C THR A 294 2.20 1.85 -10.89
N PRO A 295 1.08 2.34 -11.43
CA PRO A 295 -0.22 2.26 -10.77
C PRO A 295 -0.55 0.82 -10.39
N GLY A 296 -0.82 0.58 -9.09
CA GLY A 296 -1.08 -0.76 -8.57
C GLY A 296 0.07 -1.77 -8.75
N GLY A 297 1.28 -1.32 -9.11
CA GLY A 297 2.43 -2.20 -9.37
C GLY A 297 2.28 -3.07 -10.63
N VAL A 298 1.34 -2.74 -11.53
CA VAL A 298 1.06 -3.53 -12.74
C VAL A 298 2.28 -3.61 -13.62
N GLY A 299 2.61 -4.82 -14.06
CA GLY A 299 3.74 -5.18 -14.89
C GLY A 299 4.99 -5.50 -14.11
N VAL A 300 5.41 -4.64 -13.21
CA VAL A 300 6.61 -4.87 -12.40
C VAL A 300 6.41 -6.03 -11.43
N THR A 301 5.28 -6.07 -10.76
CA THR A 301 4.97 -7.13 -9.79
C THR A 301 4.85 -8.49 -10.47
N GLU A 302 4.14 -8.57 -11.58
CA GLU A 302 3.96 -9.80 -12.36
C GLU A 302 5.31 -10.30 -12.90
N ALA A 303 6.11 -9.42 -13.48
CA ALA A 303 7.44 -9.75 -14.00
C ALA A 303 8.36 -10.28 -12.89
N LEU A 304 8.38 -9.64 -11.71
CA LEU A 304 9.20 -10.06 -10.58
C LEU A 304 8.76 -11.42 -10.05
N TYR A 305 7.45 -11.66 -9.86
CA TYR A 305 6.95 -12.96 -9.41
C TYR A 305 7.28 -14.05 -10.42
N THR A 306 6.97 -13.82 -11.69
CA THR A 306 7.22 -14.81 -12.77
C THR A 306 8.70 -15.13 -12.88
N SER A 307 9.57 -14.11 -12.95
CA SER A 307 11.01 -14.31 -13.07
C SER A 307 11.61 -15.05 -11.86
N ALA A 308 11.17 -14.68 -10.63
CA ALA A 308 11.68 -15.34 -9.42
C ALA A 308 11.22 -16.81 -9.32
N LEU A 309 9.98 -17.11 -9.72
CA LEU A 309 9.45 -18.48 -9.73
C LEU A 309 10.12 -19.33 -10.82
N LEU A 310 10.30 -18.77 -12.03
CA LEU A 310 11.01 -19.47 -13.12
C LEU A 310 12.48 -19.77 -12.73
N ALA A 311 13.15 -18.83 -12.08
CA ALA A 311 14.50 -19.07 -11.57
C ALA A 311 14.54 -20.17 -10.51
N ALA A 312 13.49 -20.27 -9.67
CA ALA A 312 13.39 -21.30 -8.63
C ALA A 312 13.03 -22.70 -9.18
N THR A 313 12.40 -22.78 -10.36
CA THR A 313 12.01 -24.03 -11.02
C THR A 313 12.95 -24.44 -12.16
N GLY A 314 14.04 -23.70 -12.37
CA GLY A 314 14.98 -23.98 -13.47
C GLY A 314 14.43 -23.66 -14.87
N GLY A 315 13.34 -22.90 -14.96
CA GLY A 315 12.67 -22.53 -16.22
C GLY A 315 11.49 -23.43 -16.60
N ASP A 316 11.27 -24.50 -15.85
CA ASP A 316 10.13 -25.39 -16.06
C ASP A 316 8.80 -24.77 -15.55
N TYR A 317 7.68 -25.35 -15.97
CA TYR A 317 6.32 -24.96 -15.54
C TYR A 317 5.94 -23.52 -15.87
N GLN A 318 6.49 -22.95 -16.94
CA GLN A 318 6.29 -21.55 -17.31
C GLN A 318 4.78 -21.19 -17.42
N SER A 319 3.99 -22.01 -18.11
CA SER A 319 2.55 -21.74 -18.32
C SER A 319 1.79 -21.73 -16.99
N GLN A 320 2.05 -22.69 -16.10
CA GLN A 320 1.41 -22.80 -14.79
C GLN A 320 1.81 -21.64 -13.88
N ILE A 321 3.08 -21.22 -13.89
CA ILE A 321 3.59 -20.09 -13.12
C ILE A 321 2.93 -18.79 -13.60
N VAL A 322 2.93 -18.55 -14.90
CA VAL A 322 2.30 -17.35 -15.48
C VAL A 322 0.82 -17.31 -15.16
N ALA A 323 0.10 -18.44 -15.41
CA ALA A 323 -1.32 -18.54 -15.07
C ALA A 323 -1.60 -18.30 -13.59
N GLY A 324 -0.77 -18.88 -12.69
CA GLY A 324 -0.90 -18.70 -11.25
C GLY A 324 -0.67 -17.26 -10.79
N VAL A 325 0.32 -16.57 -11.36
CA VAL A 325 0.57 -15.15 -11.09
C VAL A 325 -0.59 -14.29 -11.60
N PHE A 326 -1.14 -14.55 -12.79
CA PHE A 326 -2.31 -13.84 -13.31
C PHE A 326 -3.56 -14.11 -12.46
N LEU A 327 -3.79 -15.35 -12.04
CA LEU A 327 -4.89 -15.69 -11.14
C LEU A 327 -4.78 -14.94 -9.81
N PHE A 328 -3.59 -14.94 -9.20
CA PHE A 328 -3.30 -14.17 -7.99
C PHE A 328 -3.60 -12.68 -8.17
N ARG A 329 -3.18 -12.10 -9.29
CA ARG A 329 -3.44 -10.69 -9.59
C ARG A 329 -4.91 -10.42 -9.90
N GLY A 330 -5.57 -11.34 -10.59
CA GLY A 330 -7.02 -11.27 -10.81
C GLY A 330 -7.77 -11.16 -9.48
N VAL A 331 -7.43 -12.01 -8.53
CA VAL A 331 -8.06 -12.04 -7.21
C VAL A 331 -7.67 -10.81 -6.37
N THR A 332 -6.38 -10.46 -6.28
CA THR A 332 -5.89 -9.44 -5.33
C THR A 332 -5.85 -8.02 -5.87
N TYR A 333 -6.00 -7.84 -7.18
CA TYR A 333 -6.01 -6.54 -7.84
C TYR A 333 -7.37 -6.23 -8.46
N ALA A 334 -7.89 -7.10 -9.36
CA ALA A 334 -9.17 -6.86 -10.01
C ALA A 334 -10.35 -7.02 -9.04
N GLY A 335 -10.29 -7.98 -8.11
CA GLY A 335 -11.32 -8.17 -7.07
C GLY A 335 -11.60 -6.90 -6.26
N PRO A 336 -10.59 -6.30 -5.60
CA PRO A 336 -10.75 -5.02 -4.89
C PRO A 336 -11.21 -3.85 -5.78
N ILE A 337 -10.88 -3.81 -7.07
CA ILE A 337 -11.41 -2.78 -7.98
C ILE A 337 -12.92 -2.93 -8.14
N LEU A 338 -13.42 -4.15 -8.32
CA LEU A 338 -14.86 -4.42 -8.43
C LEU A 338 -15.60 -4.07 -7.13
N LEU A 339 -15.06 -4.49 -5.98
CA LEU A 339 -15.60 -4.15 -4.66
C LEU A 339 -15.59 -2.64 -4.43
N GLY A 340 -14.51 -1.98 -4.84
CA GLY A 340 -14.37 -0.55 -4.70
C GLY A 340 -15.32 0.25 -5.59
N GLY A 341 -15.63 -0.23 -6.78
CA GLY A 341 -16.69 0.32 -7.62
C GLY A 341 -18.05 0.29 -6.91
N ALA A 342 -18.40 -0.86 -6.32
CA ALA A 342 -19.61 -1.00 -5.49
C ALA A 342 -19.58 -0.09 -4.26
N ALA A 343 -18.43 0.02 -3.59
CA ALA A 343 -18.24 0.88 -2.42
C ALA A 343 -18.43 2.37 -2.77
N LEU A 344 -17.92 2.84 -3.91
CA LEU A 344 -18.14 4.21 -4.40
C LEU A 344 -19.63 4.48 -4.68
N LEU A 345 -20.34 3.51 -5.23
CA LEU A 345 -21.80 3.62 -5.43
C LEU A 345 -22.51 3.71 -4.06
N ILE A 346 -22.16 2.84 -3.11
CA ILE A 346 -22.72 2.89 -1.75
C ILE A 346 -22.45 4.27 -1.13
N TRP A 347 -21.21 4.76 -1.19
CA TRP A 347 -20.86 6.08 -0.67
C TRP A 347 -21.64 7.20 -1.35
N ARG A 348 -21.82 7.12 -2.68
CA ARG A 348 -22.57 8.11 -3.46
C ARG A 348 -24.05 8.15 -3.07
N PHE A 349 -24.69 7.00 -2.91
CA PHE A 349 -26.14 6.89 -2.71
C PHE A 349 -26.56 6.96 -1.24
N ARG A 350 -25.73 6.53 -0.28
CA ARG A 350 -26.02 6.61 1.16
C ARG A 350 -25.79 8.02 1.72
N ARG A 351 -26.66 8.95 1.35
CA ARG A 351 -26.61 10.34 1.81
C ARG A 351 -26.75 10.48 3.33
N SER A 352 -27.43 9.56 4.01
CA SER A 352 -27.58 9.56 5.47
C SER A 352 -26.28 9.44 6.27
N TRP A 353 -25.18 9.03 5.63
CA TRP A 353 -23.85 8.99 6.26
C TRP A 353 -23.09 10.31 6.12
N ARG A 354 -23.56 11.22 5.25
CA ARG A 354 -22.89 12.50 5.02
C ARG A 354 -23.27 13.50 6.08
N VAL A 355 -22.26 14.09 6.69
CA VAL A 355 -22.39 15.19 7.67
C VAL A 355 -21.54 16.33 7.14
N HIS A 356 -21.86 17.57 7.51
CA HIS A 356 -20.97 18.70 7.20
C HIS A 356 -19.60 18.40 7.82
N PRO A 357 -18.49 18.53 7.03
CA PRO A 357 -17.16 18.32 7.58
C PRO A 357 -16.96 19.29 8.75
N PRO A 358 -16.41 18.82 9.87
CA PRO A 358 -16.12 19.70 10.99
C PRO A 358 -15.11 20.78 10.56
N ALA A 359 -15.23 21.99 11.15
CA ALA A 359 -14.21 23.01 11.01
C ALA A 359 -12.89 22.46 11.55
N GLU A 360 -11.84 22.49 10.75
CA GLU A 360 -10.54 21.99 11.19
C GLU A 360 -9.92 22.95 12.20
N PRO A 361 -9.34 22.45 13.30
CA PRO A 361 -8.55 23.28 14.20
C PRO A 361 -7.39 23.94 13.44
N VAL A 362 -7.07 25.17 13.81
CA VAL A 362 -5.96 25.93 13.24
C VAL A 362 -4.66 25.12 13.48
N GLY A 363 -4.12 24.50 12.46
CA GLY A 363 -2.96 23.57 12.54
C GLY A 363 -3.12 22.27 11.76
N ALA A 364 -4.34 21.76 11.59
CA ALA A 364 -4.60 20.54 10.83
C ALA A 364 -4.42 20.72 9.31
N ALA A 365 -4.50 21.95 8.81
CA ALA A 365 -4.21 22.31 7.42
C ALA A 365 -2.79 21.91 6.98
N ALA A 366 -1.82 21.87 7.91
CA ALA A 366 -0.46 21.45 7.63
C ALA A 366 -0.36 19.95 7.24
N VAL A 367 -1.21 19.10 7.80
CA VAL A 367 -1.21 17.65 7.50
C VAL A 367 -1.89 17.37 6.17
N GLY A 368 -2.95 18.10 5.82
CA GLY A 368 -3.59 18.02 4.50
C GLY A 368 -2.64 18.43 3.37
N ALA A 369 -1.82 19.47 3.59
CA ALA A 369 -0.79 19.91 2.67
C ALA A 369 0.31 18.83 2.44
N VAL A 370 0.61 17.97 3.43
CA VAL A 370 1.56 16.85 3.28
C VAL A 370 1.10 15.85 2.23
N ILE A 371 -0.19 15.63 2.13
CA ILE A 371 -0.79 14.68 1.20
C ILE A 371 -0.93 15.31 -0.19
N ALA A 372 -1.24 16.60 -0.26
CA ALA A 372 -1.41 17.35 -1.50
C ALA A 372 -0.08 17.73 -2.18
N ASP A 373 0.98 17.99 -1.40
CA ASP A 373 2.28 18.48 -1.91
C ASP A 373 3.17 17.37 -2.52
N ARG A 374 2.68 16.12 -2.57
CA ARG A 374 3.31 14.99 -3.28
C ARG A 374 2.91 14.89 -4.75
N GLU A 375 2.11 15.80 -5.27
CA GLU A 375 1.91 15.88 -6.71
C GLU A 375 3.22 16.39 -7.36
N PRO A 376 3.80 15.65 -8.32
CA PRO A 376 4.98 16.12 -9.04
C PRO A 376 4.63 17.43 -9.78
N PRO A 377 5.53 18.42 -9.81
CA PRO A 377 5.38 19.55 -10.69
C PRO A 377 5.41 19.07 -12.14
N GLU A 378 4.70 19.77 -12.99
CA GLU A 378 4.56 19.59 -14.45
C GLU A 378 5.89 19.37 -15.18
#